data_6077271d8775ba634e1bf34e021e5301
#
_entry.id   6077271d8775ba634e1bf34e021e5301
#
_cell.length_a   1.000
_cell.length_b   1.000
_cell.length_c   1.000
_cell.angle_alpha   90.00
_cell.angle_beta   90.00
_cell.angle_gamma   90.00
#
_symmetry.space_group_name_H-M   'P 1'
#
loop_
_entity.id
_entity.type
_entity.pdbx_description
1 polymer ?
#
loop_
_entity_poly.entity_id
_entity_poly.type
_entity_poly.pdbx_seq_one_letter_code
_entity_poly.pdbx_strand_id
1 'polypeptide(L)'
;LSILMLSGIKEVLIISTPDDLPLYEKLLGNGEKLGMHFEYAIQDKPRGLADAFIIGEKFIGNDDVCLVLGDNIFYGGGITNALEMADNNHEGATIFGYPVKDPTSFGVVEFDENMKAISIEEKPKEPKSNYAVPGLYFYDNEVVKIAKNVEPSARGEIEITSINNYYLEQGKLSVTVLGRGM
;
A
#
# COMPACT_ATOMS: atom_id res chain seq x y z
N LEU A 1 6.74 -7.60 -7.98
CA LEU A 1 5.80 -8.60 -8.53
C LEU A 1 5.74 -9.89 -7.69
N SER A 2 6.88 -10.40 -7.16
CA SER A 2 6.88 -11.66 -6.39
C SER A 2 5.90 -11.66 -5.21
N ILE A 3 5.75 -10.54 -4.51
CA ILE A 3 4.83 -10.42 -3.38
C ILE A 3 3.36 -10.58 -3.84
N LEU A 4 2.99 -10.00 -4.98
CA LEU A 4 1.66 -10.14 -5.57
C LEU A 4 1.39 -11.58 -6.00
N MET A 5 2.39 -12.25 -6.59
CA MET A 5 2.28 -13.67 -6.95
C MET A 5 2.08 -14.56 -5.72
N LEU A 6 2.78 -14.27 -4.62
CA LEU A 6 2.62 -14.99 -3.34
C LEU A 6 1.23 -14.78 -2.72
N SER A 7 0.61 -13.62 -2.94
CA SER A 7 -0.78 -13.33 -2.53
C SER A 7 -1.81 -13.91 -3.51
N GLY A 8 -1.41 -14.61 -4.57
CA GLY A 8 -2.34 -15.15 -5.57
C GLY A 8 -2.91 -14.09 -6.54
N ILE A 9 -2.49 -12.84 -6.44
CA ILE A 9 -2.96 -11.73 -7.29
C ILE A 9 -2.39 -11.90 -8.69
N LYS A 10 -3.26 -11.88 -9.71
CA LYS A 10 -2.91 -12.06 -11.12
C LYS A 10 -3.15 -10.83 -11.97
N GLU A 11 -4.16 -10.04 -11.65
CA GLU A 11 -4.48 -8.80 -12.34
C GLU A 11 -3.68 -7.67 -11.72
N VAL A 12 -2.84 -6.97 -12.48
CA VAL A 12 -1.94 -5.93 -11.96
C VAL A 12 -1.96 -4.70 -12.86
N LEU A 13 -2.27 -3.55 -12.28
CA LEU A 13 -2.08 -2.25 -12.92
C LEU A 13 -0.71 -1.69 -12.52
N ILE A 14 0.14 -1.44 -13.51
CA ILE A 14 1.45 -0.81 -13.32
C ILE A 14 1.31 0.68 -13.61
N ILE A 15 1.49 1.49 -12.57
CA ILE A 15 1.40 2.95 -12.66
C ILE A 15 2.80 3.53 -12.59
N SER A 16 3.16 4.36 -13.56
CA SER A 16 4.48 4.99 -13.61
C SER A 16 4.43 6.36 -14.30
N THR A 17 5.58 7.04 -14.38
CA THR A 17 5.72 8.30 -15.10
C THR A 17 5.59 8.09 -16.61
N PRO A 18 5.26 9.14 -17.39
CA PRO A 18 5.22 9.03 -18.85
C PRO A 18 6.54 8.56 -19.47
N ASP A 19 7.67 8.94 -18.86
CA ASP A 19 9.00 8.62 -19.38
C ASP A 19 9.41 7.17 -19.07
N ASP A 20 9.02 6.63 -17.90
CA ASP A 20 9.43 5.31 -17.47
C ASP A 20 8.46 4.19 -17.90
N LEU A 21 7.17 4.50 -18.07
CA LEU A 21 6.15 3.50 -18.39
C LEU A 21 6.48 2.65 -19.62
N PRO A 22 6.99 3.21 -20.75
CA PRO A 22 7.38 2.42 -21.91
C PRO A 22 8.50 1.40 -21.63
N LEU A 23 9.35 1.67 -20.63
CA LEU A 23 10.41 0.75 -20.22
C LEU A 23 9.82 -0.44 -19.46
N TYR A 24 8.83 -0.19 -18.60
CA TYR A 24 8.09 -1.27 -17.92
C TYR A 24 7.29 -2.11 -18.90
N GLU A 25 6.58 -1.50 -19.84
CA GLU A 25 5.86 -2.23 -20.89
C GLU A 25 6.79 -3.13 -21.71
N LYS A 26 7.96 -2.62 -22.11
CA LYS A 26 8.96 -3.39 -22.84
C LYS A 26 9.54 -4.55 -22.03
N LEU A 27 9.74 -4.35 -20.72
CA LEU A 27 10.34 -5.34 -19.83
C LEU A 27 9.36 -6.44 -19.46
N LEU A 28 8.13 -6.09 -19.12
CA LEU A 28 7.15 -6.97 -18.48
C LEU A 28 6.11 -7.51 -19.47
N GLY A 29 5.87 -6.80 -20.59
CA GLY A 29 4.88 -7.17 -21.58
C GLY A 29 3.46 -7.19 -20.99
N ASN A 30 2.66 -8.15 -21.36
CA ASN A 30 1.29 -8.34 -20.85
C ASN A 30 1.19 -9.25 -19.63
N GLY A 31 2.31 -9.73 -19.09
CA GLY A 31 2.34 -10.58 -17.88
C GLY A 31 2.18 -12.08 -18.12
N GLU A 32 1.76 -12.53 -19.31
CA GLU A 32 1.48 -13.96 -19.60
C GLU A 32 2.65 -14.89 -19.23
N LYS A 33 3.90 -14.47 -19.46
CA LYS A 33 5.09 -15.26 -19.11
C LYS A 33 5.22 -15.54 -17.60
N LEU A 34 4.56 -14.74 -16.78
CA LEU A 34 4.54 -14.86 -15.32
C LEU A 34 3.21 -15.46 -14.82
N GLY A 35 2.29 -15.83 -15.74
CA GLY A 35 0.96 -16.28 -15.38
C GLY A 35 0.08 -15.17 -14.78
N MET A 36 0.37 -13.92 -15.14
CA MET A 36 -0.32 -12.70 -14.71
C MET A 36 -0.88 -11.94 -15.89
N HIS A 37 -1.70 -10.94 -15.63
CA HIS A 37 -2.18 -9.98 -16.61
C HIS A 37 -1.79 -8.57 -16.16
N PHE A 38 -1.10 -7.82 -17.04
CA PHE A 38 -0.64 -6.46 -16.74
C PHE A 38 -1.38 -5.45 -17.59
N GLU A 39 -1.92 -4.44 -16.92
CA GLU A 39 -2.33 -3.17 -17.50
C GLU A 39 -1.38 -2.06 -17.08
N TYR A 40 -1.39 -0.95 -17.80
CA TYR A 40 -0.46 0.15 -17.62
C TYR A 40 -1.19 1.47 -17.58
N ALA A 41 -0.80 2.35 -16.63
CA ALA A 41 -1.37 3.68 -16.51
C ALA A 41 -0.30 4.72 -16.18
N ILE A 42 -0.52 5.94 -16.64
CA ILE A 42 0.38 7.08 -16.41
C ILE A 42 -0.07 7.88 -15.20
N GLN A 43 0.87 8.14 -14.28
CA GLN A 43 0.78 9.23 -13.33
C GLN A 43 1.64 10.39 -13.85
N ASP A 44 1.02 11.43 -14.39
CA ASP A 44 1.68 12.55 -15.05
C ASP A 44 2.40 13.50 -14.09
N LYS A 45 2.00 13.49 -12.81
CA LYS A 45 2.57 14.31 -11.74
C LYS A 45 2.58 13.54 -10.42
N PRO A 46 3.54 13.80 -9.54
CA PRO A 46 3.63 13.18 -8.22
C PRO A 46 2.56 13.75 -7.28
N ARG A 47 1.30 13.29 -7.41
CA ARG A 47 0.17 13.72 -6.58
C ARG A 47 0.01 12.93 -5.29
N GLY A 48 0.95 12.06 -4.97
CA GLY A 48 0.93 11.19 -3.80
C GLY A 48 0.53 9.75 -4.13
N LEU A 49 0.75 8.85 -3.17
CA LEU A 49 0.51 7.40 -3.37
C LEU A 49 -0.96 7.06 -3.54
N ALA A 50 -1.83 7.77 -2.83
CA ALA A 50 -3.28 7.51 -2.90
C ALA A 50 -3.91 7.90 -4.23
N ASP A 51 -3.24 8.71 -5.07
CA ASP A 51 -3.65 9.00 -6.44
C ASP A 51 -3.74 7.72 -7.31
N ALA A 52 -3.00 6.67 -6.93
CA ALA A 52 -3.07 5.38 -7.61
C ALA A 52 -4.49 4.78 -7.64
N PHE A 53 -5.28 4.98 -6.60
CA PHE A 53 -6.67 4.49 -6.56
C PHE A 53 -7.59 5.29 -7.48
N ILE A 54 -7.31 6.58 -7.69
CA ILE A 54 -8.06 7.44 -8.61
C ILE A 54 -7.72 7.07 -10.05
N ILE A 55 -6.43 6.90 -10.36
CA ILE A 55 -5.95 6.46 -11.68
C ILE A 55 -6.48 5.06 -12.00
N GLY A 56 -6.41 4.15 -11.04
CA GLY A 56 -6.78 2.75 -11.15
C GLY A 56 -8.28 2.46 -11.01
N GLU A 57 -9.15 3.44 -10.82
CA GLU A 57 -10.58 3.22 -10.53
C GLU A 57 -11.27 2.25 -11.48
N LYS A 58 -11.05 2.40 -12.79
CA LYS A 58 -11.66 1.52 -13.78
C LYS A 58 -11.12 0.09 -13.74
N PHE A 59 -9.84 -0.05 -13.45
CA PHE A 59 -9.16 -1.33 -13.28
C PHE A 59 -9.65 -2.03 -12.01
N ILE A 60 -9.72 -1.31 -10.90
CA ILE A 60 -10.19 -1.84 -9.60
C ILE A 60 -11.66 -2.28 -9.70
N GLY A 61 -12.50 -1.50 -10.38
CA GLY A 61 -13.92 -1.83 -10.50
C GLY A 61 -14.62 -1.93 -9.15
N ASN A 62 -15.10 -3.12 -8.81
CA ASN A 62 -15.77 -3.41 -7.53
C ASN A 62 -14.97 -4.34 -6.62
N ASP A 63 -13.72 -4.63 -6.96
CA ASP A 63 -12.88 -5.57 -6.22
C ASP A 63 -12.11 -4.87 -5.10
N ASP A 64 -11.65 -5.65 -4.13
CA ASP A 64 -10.64 -5.24 -3.17
C ASP A 64 -9.31 -5.02 -3.89
N VAL A 65 -8.42 -4.25 -3.30
CA VAL A 65 -7.18 -3.86 -3.98
C VAL A 65 -5.96 -3.96 -3.07
N CYS A 66 -4.87 -4.49 -3.62
CA CYS A 66 -3.55 -4.46 -3.03
C CYS A 66 -2.70 -3.39 -3.72
N LEU A 67 -2.15 -2.44 -2.96
CA LEU A 67 -1.16 -1.49 -3.44
C LEU A 67 0.22 -1.90 -2.93
N VAL A 68 1.19 -2.02 -3.85
CA VAL A 68 2.60 -2.28 -3.51
C VAL A 68 3.50 -1.27 -4.19
N LEU A 69 4.49 -0.75 -3.46
CA LEU A 69 5.49 0.15 -4.00
C LEU A 69 6.62 -0.63 -4.66
N GLY A 70 7.04 -0.18 -5.84
CA GLY A 70 8.03 -0.88 -6.67
C GLY A 70 9.44 -0.93 -6.09
N ASP A 71 9.77 -0.04 -5.17
CA ASP A 71 11.05 0.05 -4.46
C ASP A 71 11.10 -0.75 -3.15
N ASN A 72 9.98 -1.37 -2.75
CA ASN A 72 9.92 -2.20 -1.55
C ASN A 72 10.13 -3.67 -1.90
N ILE A 73 11.05 -4.32 -1.18
CA ILE A 73 11.36 -5.74 -1.31
C ILE A 73 10.96 -6.44 -0.03
N PHE A 74 10.04 -7.39 -0.14
CA PHE A 74 9.59 -8.23 0.96
C PHE A 74 10.16 -9.64 0.79
N TYR A 75 10.89 -10.12 1.80
CA TYR A 75 11.51 -11.42 1.78
C TYR A 75 11.66 -11.98 3.20
N GLY A 76 11.30 -13.23 3.39
CA GLY A 76 11.53 -13.92 4.67
C GLY A 76 10.44 -14.91 5.06
N GLY A 77 10.71 -15.64 6.13
CA GLY A 77 9.77 -16.63 6.66
C GLY A 77 8.55 -15.97 7.29
N GLY A 78 7.35 -16.46 6.96
CA GLY A 78 6.09 -15.96 7.52
C GLY A 78 5.40 -14.87 6.70
N ILE A 79 6.04 -14.32 5.67
CA ILE A 79 5.40 -13.31 4.81
C ILE A 79 4.14 -13.86 4.13
N THR A 80 4.16 -15.11 3.68
CA THR A 80 3.00 -15.75 3.04
C THR A 80 1.78 -15.77 3.96
N ASN A 81 1.97 -16.16 5.22
CA ASN A 81 0.87 -16.18 6.20
C ASN A 81 0.33 -14.76 6.46
N ALA A 82 1.21 -13.76 6.52
CA ALA A 82 0.81 -12.36 6.70
C ALA A 82 0.00 -11.85 5.50
N LEU A 83 0.36 -12.25 4.29
CA LEU A 83 -0.37 -11.95 3.06
C LEU A 83 -1.73 -12.63 3.02
N GLU A 84 -1.79 -13.92 3.34
CA GLU A 84 -3.06 -14.68 3.41
C GLU A 84 -4.03 -14.07 4.42
N MET A 85 -3.53 -13.64 5.58
CA MET A 85 -4.36 -12.95 6.58
C MET A 85 -4.86 -11.59 6.08
N ALA A 86 -4.04 -10.84 5.35
CA ALA A 86 -4.42 -9.55 4.79
C ALA A 86 -5.43 -9.70 3.66
N ASP A 87 -5.23 -10.67 2.77
CA ASP A 87 -6.11 -10.96 1.64
C ASP A 87 -7.50 -11.47 2.08
N ASN A 88 -7.57 -12.20 3.20
CA ASN A 88 -8.84 -12.67 3.77
C ASN A 88 -9.62 -11.57 4.54
N ASN A 89 -9.05 -10.38 4.70
CA ASN A 89 -9.73 -9.27 5.37
C ASN A 89 -10.45 -8.39 4.32
N HIS A 90 -11.67 -8.75 3.97
CA HIS A 90 -12.48 -8.06 2.97
C HIS A 90 -13.22 -6.82 3.49
N GLU A 91 -13.06 -6.46 4.76
CA GLU A 91 -13.66 -5.27 5.36
C GLU A 91 -12.59 -4.34 5.91
N GLY A 92 -12.47 -3.15 5.32
CA GLY A 92 -11.55 -2.13 5.77
C GLY A 92 -10.16 -2.24 5.14
N ALA A 93 -9.12 -2.01 5.95
CA ALA A 93 -7.75 -1.98 5.50
C ALA A 93 -6.84 -2.86 6.34
N THR A 94 -5.84 -3.46 5.69
CA THR A 94 -4.72 -4.12 6.36
C THR A 94 -3.41 -3.49 5.88
N ILE A 95 -2.63 -2.99 6.82
CA ILE A 95 -1.29 -2.46 6.59
C ILE A 95 -0.27 -3.23 7.44
N PHE A 96 1.01 -2.96 7.21
CA PHE A 96 2.08 -3.64 7.93
C PHE A 96 2.91 -2.64 8.74
N GLY A 97 3.43 -3.09 9.87
CA GLY A 97 4.39 -2.35 10.69
C GLY A 97 5.72 -3.08 10.73
N TYR A 98 6.82 -2.41 10.39
CA TYR A 98 8.16 -2.98 10.44
C TYR A 98 9.07 -2.15 11.34
N PRO A 99 9.75 -2.76 12.36
CA PRO A 99 10.60 -2.01 13.25
C PRO A 99 11.90 -1.57 12.57
N VAL A 100 12.13 -0.27 12.52
CA VAL A 100 13.31 0.36 11.93
C VAL A 100 14.07 1.17 12.98
N LYS A 101 15.33 1.53 12.69
CA LYS A 101 16.14 2.37 13.58
C LYS A 101 15.73 3.84 13.53
N ASP A 102 15.42 4.33 12.34
CA ASP A 102 15.01 5.70 12.09
C ASP A 102 13.76 5.68 11.22
N PRO A 103 12.56 5.92 11.80
CA PRO A 103 11.30 5.90 11.07
C PRO A 103 10.92 7.26 10.48
N THR A 104 11.71 8.32 10.63
CA THR A 104 11.35 9.70 10.28
C THR A 104 11.03 9.94 8.80
N SER A 105 11.43 9.01 7.93
CA SER A 105 11.16 9.08 6.48
C SER A 105 9.92 8.29 6.03
N PHE A 106 9.19 7.69 6.96
CA PHE A 106 8.06 6.79 6.71
C PHE A 106 6.78 7.27 7.39
N GLY A 107 5.64 6.71 7.01
CA GLY A 107 4.49 6.67 7.90
C GLY A 107 4.85 5.84 9.15
N VAL A 108 4.52 6.33 10.33
CA VAL A 108 4.84 5.69 11.60
C VAL A 108 3.56 5.33 12.33
N VAL A 109 3.40 4.04 12.67
CA VAL A 109 2.25 3.57 13.44
C VAL A 109 2.60 3.49 14.92
N GLU A 110 1.73 4.05 15.76
CA GLU A 110 1.78 3.96 17.22
C GLU A 110 0.80 2.89 17.71
N PHE A 111 1.22 2.09 18.67
CA PHE A 111 0.42 1.01 19.27
C PHE A 111 0.14 1.28 20.74
N ASP A 112 -1.01 0.80 21.21
CA ASP A 112 -1.30 0.69 22.64
C ASP A 112 -0.62 -0.53 23.30
N GLU A 113 -0.87 -0.74 24.60
CA GLU A 113 -0.34 -1.86 25.38
C GLU A 113 -0.77 -3.25 24.85
N ASN A 114 -1.84 -3.30 24.10
CA ASN A 114 -2.39 -4.52 23.49
C ASN A 114 -1.96 -4.71 22.03
N MET A 115 -1.00 -3.91 21.54
CA MET A 115 -0.55 -3.89 20.14
C MET A 115 -1.65 -3.53 19.15
N LYS A 116 -2.65 -2.73 19.58
CA LYS A 116 -3.63 -2.12 18.71
C LYS A 116 -3.13 -0.76 18.22
N ALA A 117 -3.21 -0.51 16.92
CA ALA A 117 -2.85 0.79 16.36
C ALA A 117 -3.77 1.90 16.90
N ILE A 118 -3.18 3.00 17.36
CA ILE A 118 -3.90 4.16 17.93
C ILE A 118 -3.64 5.45 17.17
N SER A 119 -2.52 5.55 16.44
CA SER A 119 -2.25 6.67 15.55
C SER A 119 -1.31 6.28 14.41
N ILE A 120 -1.40 6.99 13.29
CA ILE A 120 -0.45 6.90 12.18
C ILE A 120 -0.06 8.33 11.79
N GLU A 121 1.23 8.62 11.74
CA GLU A 121 1.75 9.94 11.40
C GLU A 121 2.72 9.86 10.22
N GLU A 122 2.52 10.71 9.22
CA GLU A 122 3.38 10.76 8.04
C GLU A 122 4.65 11.52 8.31
N LYS A 123 5.80 10.85 8.18
CA LYS A 123 7.15 11.44 8.32
C LYS A 123 7.30 12.34 9.55
N PRO A 124 7.00 11.85 10.75
CA PRO A 124 7.04 12.64 11.97
C PRO A 124 8.48 13.08 12.28
N LYS A 125 8.64 14.33 12.74
CA LYS A 125 9.94 14.81 13.24
C LYS A 125 10.33 14.15 14.56
N GLU A 126 9.34 13.84 15.38
CA GLU A 126 9.46 13.17 16.68
C GLU A 126 8.56 11.94 16.67
N PRO A 127 9.04 10.79 16.13
CA PRO A 127 8.22 9.59 15.98
C PRO A 127 7.86 9.00 17.35
N LYS A 128 6.59 8.63 17.51
CA LYS A 128 6.07 8.03 18.75
C LYS A 128 6.38 6.55 18.89
N SER A 129 6.82 5.93 17.83
CA SER A 129 7.25 4.53 17.78
C SER A 129 8.35 4.35 16.75
N ASN A 130 8.92 3.14 16.67
CA ASN A 130 9.88 2.76 15.66
C ASN A 130 9.27 1.85 14.56
N TYR A 131 7.94 1.73 14.50
CA TYR A 131 7.25 0.92 13.50
C TYR A 131 6.92 1.75 12.27
N ALA A 132 7.76 1.61 11.24
CA ALA A 132 7.49 2.18 9.92
C ALA A 132 6.42 1.37 9.18
N VAL A 133 5.61 2.05 8.39
CA VAL A 133 4.64 1.44 7.47
C VAL A 133 5.32 1.23 6.11
N PRO A 134 5.66 -0.02 5.74
CA PRO A 134 6.24 -0.31 4.43
C PRO A 134 5.18 -0.20 3.34
N GLY A 135 5.63 -0.08 2.08
CA GLY A 135 4.78 0.11 0.91
C GLY A 135 4.05 -1.15 0.46
N LEU A 136 3.21 -1.70 1.32
CA LEU A 136 2.31 -2.82 1.04
C LEU A 136 1.01 -2.62 1.81
N TYR A 137 -0.11 -2.54 1.09
CA TYR A 137 -1.41 -2.17 1.64
C TYR A 137 -2.50 -3.00 0.99
N PHE A 138 -3.47 -3.45 1.79
CA PHE A 138 -4.69 -4.11 1.32
C PHE A 138 -5.89 -3.29 1.76
N TYR A 139 -6.81 -3.04 0.85
CA TYR A 139 -8.00 -2.22 1.10
C TYR A 139 -9.24 -2.86 0.48
N ASP A 140 -10.36 -2.67 1.14
CA ASP A 140 -11.66 -2.90 0.52
C ASP A 140 -11.92 -1.87 -0.59
N ASN A 141 -12.96 -2.08 -1.38
CA ASN A 141 -13.30 -1.23 -2.53
C ASN A 141 -13.66 0.23 -2.15
N GLU A 142 -14.00 0.51 -0.88
CA GLU A 142 -14.30 1.87 -0.41
C GLU A 142 -13.10 2.82 -0.58
N VAL A 143 -11.87 2.28 -0.66
CA VAL A 143 -10.64 3.08 -0.80
C VAL A 143 -10.67 4.03 -1.99
N VAL A 144 -11.28 3.65 -3.11
CA VAL A 144 -11.41 4.51 -4.30
C VAL A 144 -12.21 5.77 -3.99
N LYS A 145 -13.34 5.61 -3.27
CA LYS A 145 -14.17 6.72 -2.84
C LYS A 145 -13.46 7.58 -1.79
N ILE A 146 -12.77 6.95 -0.86
CA ILE A 146 -12.01 7.65 0.18
C ILE A 146 -10.91 8.49 -0.47
N ALA A 147 -10.12 7.92 -1.37
CA ALA A 147 -9.03 8.62 -2.07
C ALA A 147 -9.50 9.87 -2.81
N LYS A 148 -10.69 9.84 -3.41
CA LYS A 148 -11.29 11.00 -4.08
C LYS A 148 -11.71 12.13 -3.14
N ASN A 149 -11.92 11.83 -1.85
CA ASN A 149 -12.38 12.78 -0.85
C ASN A 149 -11.30 13.22 0.14
N VAL A 150 -10.12 12.61 0.10
CA VAL A 150 -8.98 13.04 0.92
C VAL A 150 -8.45 14.38 0.40
N GLU A 151 -8.32 15.35 1.30
CA GLU A 151 -7.69 16.63 0.98
C GLU A 151 -6.17 16.45 0.84
N PRO A 152 -5.56 17.06 -0.18
CA PRO A 152 -4.10 17.06 -0.33
C PRO A 152 -3.41 17.65 0.91
N SER A 153 -2.30 17.07 1.30
CA SER A 153 -1.46 17.57 2.38
C SER A 153 -0.85 18.94 2.06
N ALA A 154 -0.16 19.56 3.03
CA ALA A 154 0.59 20.79 2.80
C ALA A 154 1.65 20.69 1.67
N ARG A 155 2.02 19.47 1.28
CA ARG A 155 2.91 19.16 0.15
C ARG A 155 2.16 19.09 -1.20
N GLY A 156 0.82 19.18 -1.18
CA GLY A 156 -0.04 19.00 -2.35
C GLY A 156 -0.21 17.54 -2.76
N GLU A 157 0.08 16.60 -1.88
CA GLU A 157 0.02 15.16 -2.12
C GLU A 157 -1.21 14.53 -1.43
N ILE A 158 -1.87 13.61 -2.11
CA ILE A 158 -2.89 12.73 -1.53
C ILE A 158 -2.14 11.60 -0.81
N GLU A 159 -1.98 11.78 0.51
CA GLU A 159 -1.16 10.90 1.33
C GLU A 159 -1.87 9.57 1.61
N ILE A 160 -1.12 8.48 1.47
CA ILE A 160 -1.64 7.15 1.86
C ILE A 160 -1.95 7.08 3.36
N THR A 161 -1.19 7.81 4.18
CA THR A 161 -1.41 7.91 5.62
C THR A 161 -2.77 8.52 5.96
N SER A 162 -3.28 9.46 5.16
CA SER A 162 -4.62 10.02 5.35
C SER A 162 -5.71 8.96 5.12
N ILE A 163 -5.54 8.08 4.14
CA ILE A 163 -6.43 6.93 3.93
C ILE A 163 -6.38 5.97 5.10
N ASN A 164 -5.17 5.61 5.56
CA ASN A 164 -5.01 4.71 6.70
C ASN A 164 -5.64 5.27 7.98
N ASN A 165 -5.51 6.58 8.22
CA ASN A 165 -6.15 7.25 9.35
C ASN A 165 -7.68 7.24 9.24
N TYR A 166 -8.24 7.41 8.05
CA TYR A 166 -9.68 7.26 7.83
C TYR A 166 -10.16 5.88 8.29
N TYR A 167 -9.52 4.80 7.87
CA TYR A 167 -9.87 3.44 8.30
C TYR A 167 -9.62 3.22 9.79
N LEU A 168 -8.58 3.81 10.36
CA LEU A 168 -8.29 3.75 11.80
C LEU A 168 -9.42 4.40 12.62
N GLU A 169 -9.88 5.59 12.24
CA GLU A 169 -10.98 6.32 12.86
C GLU A 169 -12.31 5.56 12.78
N GLN A 170 -12.54 4.83 11.70
CA GLN A 170 -13.71 3.96 11.54
C GLN A 170 -13.59 2.63 12.30
N GLY A 171 -12.45 2.34 12.93
CA GLY A 171 -12.19 1.07 13.60
C GLY A 171 -12.03 -0.11 12.63
N LYS A 172 -11.74 0.18 11.35
CA LYS A 172 -11.62 -0.79 10.25
C LYS A 172 -10.16 -0.96 9.77
N LEU A 173 -9.16 -0.53 10.54
CA LEU A 173 -7.76 -0.72 10.21
C LEU A 173 -7.16 -1.88 11.00
N SER A 174 -6.59 -2.83 10.31
CA SER A 174 -5.74 -3.90 10.86
C SER A 174 -4.27 -3.58 10.59
N VAL A 175 -3.40 -3.77 11.58
CA VAL A 175 -1.95 -3.63 11.41
C VAL A 175 -1.26 -4.92 11.78
N THR A 176 -0.57 -5.53 10.82
CA THR A 176 0.23 -6.74 11.04
C THR A 176 1.70 -6.37 11.22
N VAL A 177 2.28 -6.71 12.37
CA VAL A 177 3.70 -6.46 12.63
C VAL A 177 4.54 -7.53 11.95
N LEU A 178 5.44 -7.09 11.06
CA LEU A 178 6.40 -7.96 10.40
C LEU A 178 7.62 -8.17 11.31
N GLY A 179 8.08 -9.41 11.43
CA GLY A 179 9.27 -9.75 12.19
C GLY A 179 10.57 -9.35 11.50
N ARG A 180 11.68 -9.34 12.23
CA ARG A 180 13.00 -9.14 11.64
C ARG A 180 13.32 -10.24 10.65
N GLY A 181 13.75 -9.87 9.45
CA GLY A 181 14.09 -10.78 8.36
C GLY A 181 12.91 -11.10 7.43
N MET A 182 11.86 -10.30 7.53
CA MET A 182 10.79 -10.27 6.52
C MET A 182 10.91 -9.04 5.64
#